data_dcd452b1e21310bea2b5a7d322d5fbee
#
_entry.id   dcd452b1e21310bea2b5a7d322d5fbee
#
_cell.length_a   1.000
_cell.length_b   1.000
_cell.length_c   1.000
_cell.angle_alpha   90.00
_cell.angle_beta   90.00
_cell.angle_gamma   90.00
#
_symmetry.space_group_name_H-M   'P 1'
#
loop_
_entity.id
_entity.type
_entity.pdbx_description
1 polymer ?
#
loop_
_entity_poly.entity_id
_entity_poly.type
_entity_poly.pdbx_seq_one_letter_code
_entity_poly.pdbx_strand_id
1 'polypeptide(L)'
;MGSLIYGSAGADIAFDDRSLAHLQIVITAKLRRREGFTLTWTTAPEAGSGRSVIWLDPSSTLYFRYAGSKPPAINRSWIETLAASSNSPGGLVFTPEPVE
;
A
#
# COMPACT_ATOMS: atom_id res chain seq x y z
N MET A 1 -0.96 -6.19 -13.43
CA MET A 1 -1.33 -6.04 -12.01
C MET A 1 -0.30 -6.70 -11.13
N GLY A 2 0.10 -6.02 -10.08
CA GLY A 2 0.96 -6.61 -9.07
C GLY A 2 0.17 -7.05 -7.86
N SER A 3 0.88 -7.52 -6.85
CA SER A 3 0.25 -8.00 -5.62
C SER A 3 1.10 -7.66 -4.41
N LEU A 4 0.42 -7.26 -3.33
CA LEU A 4 1.01 -7.26 -2.00
C LEU A 4 0.60 -8.56 -1.33
N ILE A 5 1.57 -9.43 -1.06
CA ILE A 5 1.31 -10.70 -0.41
C ILE A 5 1.56 -10.51 1.08
N TYR A 6 0.54 -10.73 1.90
CA TYR A 6 0.56 -10.40 3.31
C TYR A 6 0.45 -11.63 4.18
N GLY A 7 1.36 -11.73 5.16
CA GLY A 7 1.30 -12.75 6.20
C GLY A 7 1.80 -14.10 5.74
N SER A 8 1.92 -15.03 6.69
CA SER A 8 2.40 -16.38 6.40
C SER A 8 1.40 -17.20 5.58
N ALA A 9 0.11 -16.86 5.66
CA ALA A 9 -0.91 -17.51 4.86
C ALA A 9 -0.91 -17.03 3.40
N GLY A 10 -0.21 -15.93 3.10
CA GLY A 10 -0.05 -15.45 1.74
C GLY A 10 -1.29 -14.79 1.17
N ALA A 11 -1.98 -13.96 1.96
CA ALA A 11 -3.13 -13.22 1.46
C ALA A 11 -2.69 -12.32 0.30
N ASP A 12 -3.33 -12.48 -0.86
CA ASP A 12 -2.96 -11.79 -2.09
C ASP A 12 -3.86 -10.57 -2.29
N ILE A 13 -3.26 -9.38 -2.25
CA ILE A 13 -3.98 -8.13 -2.40
C ILE A 13 -3.53 -7.50 -3.72
N ALA A 14 -4.45 -7.38 -4.67
CA ALA A 14 -4.12 -6.89 -6.01
C ALA A 14 -4.04 -5.36 -6.03
N PHE A 15 -2.96 -4.85 -6.60
CA PHE A 15 -2.78 -3.43 -6.91
C PHE A 15 -2.11 -3.34 -8.27
N ASP A 16 -2.39 -2.29 -9.03
CA ASP A 16 -1.61 -2.06 -10.23
C ASP A 16 -0.17 -1.73 -9.84
N ASP A 17 0.79 -1.99 -10.72
CA ASP A 17 2.21 -1.84 -10.41
C ASP A 17 2.55 -0.43 -9.91
N ARG A 18 1.95 0.60 -10.52
CA ARG A 18 2.22 1.98 -10.12
C ARG A 18 1.75 2.27 -8.70
N SER A 19 0.54 1.83 -8.36
CA SER A 19 0.02 1.99 -6.99
C SER A 19 0.89 1.23 -5.99
N LEU A 20 1.26 0.01 -6.33
CA LEU A 20 2.06 -0.82 -5.44
C LEU A 20 3.44 -0.21 -5.20
N ALA A 21 4.06 0.38 -6.23
CA ALA A 21 5.36 1.02 -6.08
C ALA A 21 5.29 2.20 -5.10
N HIS A 22 4.22 2.99 -5.16
CA HIS A 22 4.05 4.11 -4.25
C HIS A 22 3.77 3.65 -2.83
N LEU A 23 2.93 2.62 -2.67
CA LEU A 23 2.67 2.02 -1.36
C LEU A 23 3.96 1.45 -0.78
N GLN A 24 4.77 0.78 -1.58
CA GLN A 24 6.03 0.19 -1.11
C GLN A 24 6.94 1.24 -0.48
N ILE A 25 7.06 2.40 -1.11
CA ILE A 25 7.91 3.48 -0.60
C ILE A 25 7.45 3.91 0.80
N VAL A 26 6.16 4.17 0.96
CA VAL A 26 5.61 4.66 2.23
C VAL A 26 5.67 3.57 3.30
N ILE A 27 5.27 2.35 2.96
CA ILE A 27 5.28 1.22 3.90
C ILE A 27 6.71 0.95 4.37
N THR A 28 7.67 0.91 3.44
CA THR A 28 9.06 0.64 3.78
C THR A 28 9.60 1.72 4.71
N ALA A 29 9.29 2.99 4.46
CA ALA A 29 9.75 4.08 5.31
C ALA A 29 9.21 3.95 6.74
N LYS A 30 7.95 3.57 6.89
CA LYS A 30 7.34 3.37 8.21
C LYS A 30 7.98 2.21 8.95
N LEU A 31 8.17 1.09 8.27
CA LEU A 31 8.72 -0.10 8.90
C LEU A 31 10.20 0.06 9.26
N ARG A 32 10.95 0.85 8.50
CA ARG A 32 12.33 1.18 8.86
C ARG A 32 12.42 1.95 10.15
N ARG A 33 11.40 2.74 10.49
CA ARG A 33 11.32 3.45 11.76
C ARG A 33 10.71 2.60 12.86
N ARG A 34 10.44 1.31 12.56
CA ARG A 34 9.88 0.33 13.49
C ARG A 34 8.50 0.74 14.01
N GLU A 35 7.71 1.37 13.14
CA GLU A 35 6.36 1.82 13.48
C GLU A 35 5.32 0.82 12.98
N GLY A 36 4.33 0.53 13.82
CA GLY A 36 3.17 -0.25 13.41
C GLY A 36 2.06 0.65 12.93
N PHE A 37 1.28 0.19 11.96
CA PHE A 37 0.18 0.99 11.41
C PHE A 37 -0.76 0.09 10.62
N THR A 38 -1.94 0.63 10.29
CA THR A 38 -2.89 -0.10 9.43
C THR A 38 -2.78 0.41 8.00
N LEU A 39 -3.07 -0.49 7.06
CA LEU A 39 -3.27 -0.13 5.66
C LEU A 39 -4.73 -0.39 5.32
N THR A 40 -5.43 0.62 4.83
CA THR A 40 -6.83 0.54 4.45
C THR A 40 -6.97 0.79 2.94
N TRP A 41 -7.80 -0.01 2.29
CA TRP A 41 -8.15 0.22 0.89
C TRP A 41 -9.60 -0.18 0.67
N THR A 42 -10.20 0.31 -0.43
CA THR A 42 -11.56 -0.04 -0.78
C THR A 42 -11.55 -0.97 -1.98
N THR A 43 -12.52 -1.89 -2.01
CA THR A 43 -12.69 -2.77 -3.16
C THR A 43 -13.47 -2.04 -4.24
N ALA A 44 -13.31 -2.48 -5.50
CA ALA A 44 -14.04 -1.90 -6.61
C ALA A 44 -15.55 -2.14 -6.45
N PRO A 45 -16.40 -1.21 -6.92
CA PRO A 45 -17.85 -1.37 -6.81
C PRO A 45 -18.38 -2.68 -7.41
N GLU A 46 -17.72 -3.19 -8.44
CA GLU A 46 -18.13 -4.45 -9.08
C GLU A 46 -17.96 -5.65 -8.15
N ALA A 47 -17.08 -5.58 -7.20
CA ALA A 47 -16.82 -6.64 -6.24
C ALA A 47 -17.58 -6.42 -4.93
N GLY A 48 -18.51 -5.47 -4.93
CA GLY A 48 -19.20 -5.03 -3.73
C GLY A 48 -18.45 -3.87 -3.10
N SER A 49 -19.16 -3.01 -2.39
CA SER A 49 -18.56 -1.82 -1.76
C SER A 49 -18.03 -2.20 -0.37
N GLY A 50 -16.82 -2.70 -0.34
CA GLY A 50 -16.20 -3.09 0.91
C GLY A 50 -14.93 -2.31 1.19
N ARG A 51 -14.53 -2.31 2.43
CA ARG A 51 -13.28 -1.72 2.89
C ARG A 51 -12.47 -2.81 3.57
N SER A 52 -11.20 -2.89 3.24
CA SER A 52 -10.30 -3.88 3.85
C SER A 52 -9.21 -3.15 4.62
N VAL A 53 -8.81 -3.73 5.76
CA VAL A 53 -7.77 -3.15 6.62
C VAL A 53 -6.84 -4.28 7.05
N ILE A 54 -5.54 -4.07 6.96
CA ILE A 54 -4.55 -4.99 7.52
C ILE A 54 -3.62 -4.25 8.48
N TRP A 55 -3.09 -4.98 9.45
CA TRP A 55 -2.10 -4.45 10.39
C TRP A 55 -0.70 -4.77 9.89
N LEU A 56 0.16 -3.74 9.83
CA LEU A 56 1.56 -3.89 9.41
C LEU A 56 2.48 -3.45 10.55
N ASP A 57 3.52 -4.26 10.82
CA ASP A 57 4.56 -3.88 11.79
C ASP A 57 5.88 -4.50 11.34
N PRO A 58 7.00 -4.18 12.03
CA PRO A 58 8.32 -4.68 11.59
C PRO A 58 8.44 -6.20 11.52
N SER A 59 7.55 -6.96 12.17
CA SER A 59 7.58 -8.41 12.11
C SER A 59 6.65 -8.98 11.05
N SER A 60 5.88 -8.14 10.35
CA SER A 60 4.98 -8.61 9.28
C SER A 60 5.77 -9.17 8.11
N THR A 61 5.27 -10.27 7.55
CA THR A 61 5.83 -10.84 6.32
C THR A 61 5.15 -10.16 5.14
N LEU A 62 5.96 -9.49 4.32
CA LEU A 62 5.44 -8.75 3.16
C LEU A 62 6.24 -9.12 1.92
N TYR A 63 5.52 -9.33 0.82
CA TYR A 63 6.13 -9.59 -0.47
C TYR A 63 5.44 -8.69 -1.50
N PHE A 64 6.22 -7.78 -2.09
CA PHE A 64 5.74 -6.89 -3.15
C PHE A 64 6.10 -7.54 -4.48
N ARG A 65 5.09 -8.06 -5.18
CA ARG A 65 5.30 -8.72 -6.46
C ARG A 65 4.74 -7.86 -7.57
N TYR A 66 5.58 -7.51 -8.54
CA TYR A 66 5.21 -6.68 -9.68
C TYR A 66 5.02 -7.50 -10.92
N ALA A 67 4.08 -7.07 -11.77
CA ALA A 67 3.86 -7.74 -13.06
C ALA A 67 4.97 -7.40 -14.05
N GLY A 68 5.43 -6.13 -14.06
CA GLY A 68 6.50 -5.68 -14.94
C GLY A 68 7.84 -5.65 -14.25
N SER A 69 8.92 -5.74 -15.03
CA SER A 69 10.29 -5.70 -14.48
C SER A 69 10.85 -4.30 -14.39
N LYS A 70 10.20 -3.32 -15.01
CA LYS A 70 10.69 -1.94 -15.04
C LYS A 70 9.96 -1.13 -13.97
N PRO A 71 10.68 -0.49 -13.04
CA PRO A 71 10.03 0.31 -11.99
C PRO A 71 9.25 1.47 -12.60
N PRO A 72 8.01 1.72 -12.11
CA PRO A 72 7.23 2.87 -12.57
C PRO A 72 7.87 4.18 -12.14
N ALA A 73 7.57 5.25 -12.87
CA ALA A 73 7.95 6.60 -12.44
C ALA A 73 7.18 6.96 -11.18
N ILE A 74 7.81 7.75 -10.31
CA ILE A 74 7.23 8.10 -9.02
C ILE A 74 6.60 9.49 -9.05
N ASN A 75 5.38 9.59 -8.55
CA ASN A 75 4.67 10.84 -8.37
C ASN A 75 4.87 11.31 -6.93
N ARG A 76 5.69 12.35 -6.76
CA ARG A 76 6.05 12.83 -5.43
C ARG A 76 4.84 13.31 -4.63
N SER A 77 3.87 13.96 -5.30
CA SER A 77 2.65 14.42 -4.63
C SER A 77 1.86 13.25 -4.05
N TRP A 78 1.83 12.13 -4.77
CA TRP A 78 1.15 10.94 -4.28
C TRP A 78 1.84 10.37 -3.05
N ILE A 79 3.18 10.31 -3.08
CA ILE A 79 3.94 9.86 -1.92
C ILE A 79 3.64 10.75 -0.70
N GLU A 80 3.60 12.07 -0.88
CA GLU A 80 3.30 12.99 0.21
C GLU A 80 1.92 12.76 0.79
N THR A 81 0.91 12.56 -0.06
CA THR A 81 -0.45 12.30 0.36
C THR A 81 -0.55 11.00 1.15
N LEU A 82 0.06 9.93 0.63
CA LEU A 82 0.04 8.64 1.30
C LEU A 82 0.80 8.70 2.63
N ALA A 83 1.97 9.33 2.65
CA ALA A 83 2.75 9.47 3.86
C ALA A 83 2.01 10.27 4.93
N ALA A 84 1.33 11.34 4.54
CA ALA A 84 0.54 12.13 5.48
C ALA A 84 -0.56 11.29 6.12
N SER A 85 -1.27 10.48 5.33
CA SER A 85 -2.29 9.61 5.89
C SER A 85 -1.69 8.59 6.84
N SER A 86 -0.51 8.05 6.52
CA SER A 86 0.13 7.04 7.35
C SER A 86 0.51 7.54 8.74
N ASN A 87 0.66 8.86 8.89
CA ASN A 87 1.00 9.47 10.17
C ASN A 87 -0.23 9.92 10.96
N SER A 88 -1.43 9.67 10.43
CA SER A 88 -2.68 10.00 11.12
C SER A 88 -3.13 8.83 11.98
N PRO A 89 -4.02 9.06 12.96
CA PRO A 89 -4.56 7.97 13.79
C PRO A 89 -5.30 6.90 12.97
N GLY A 90 -5.79 7.25 11.78
CA GLY A 90 -6.47 6.30 10.90
C GLY A 90 -5.54 5.39 10.12
N GLY A 91 -4.22 5.62 10.20
CA GLY A 91 -3.24 4.82 9.46
C GLY A 91 -3.13 5.19 8.00
N LEU A 92 -2.40 4.37 7.26
CA LEU A 92 -2.19 4.60 5.82
C LEU A 92 -3.48 4.25 5.06
N VAL A 93 -4.07 5.24 4.42
CA VAL A 93 -5.26 5.03 3.59
C VAL A 93 -4.85 5.16 2.13
N PHE A 94 -5.08 4.09 1.36
CA PHE A 94 -4.79 4.13 -0.07
C PHE A 94 -5.78 5.05 -0.77
N THR A 95 -5.24 6.04 -1.48
CA THR A 95 -6.02 7.00 -2.25
C THR A 95 -5.57 6.96 -3.70
N PRO A 96 -6.45 7.29 -4.65
CA PRO A 96 -6.05 7.36 -6.07
C PRO A 96 -4.96 8.39 -6.30
N GLU A 97 -4.23 8.23 -7.39
CA GLU A 97 -3.16 9.15 -7.73
C GLU A 97 -3.72 10.55 -7.93
N PRO A 98 -3.16 11.57 -7.24
CA PRO A 98 -3.61 12.95 -7.44
C PRO A 98 -3.19 13.46 -8.81
N VAL A 99 -4.00 14.37 -9.35
CA VAL A 99 -3.67 15.07 -10.58
C VAL A 99 -2.61 16.11 -10.27
N GLU A 100 -1.54 16.11 -11.07
CA GLU A 100 -0.48 17.09 -10.93
C GLU A 100 -0.80 18.37 -11.67
#